data_77d95bbfc85fbd8bd1e29eef8f7e0c57
#
_entry.id   77d95bbfc85fbd8bd1e29eef8f7e0c57
#
_cell.length_a   1.000
_cell.length_b   1.000
_cell.length_c   1.000
_cell.angle_alpha   90.00
_cell.angle_beta   90.00
_cell.angle_gamma   90.00
#
_symmetry.space_group_name_H-M   'P 1'
#
loop_
_entity.id
_entity.type
_entity.pdbx_description
1 polymer ?
#
loop_
_entity_poly.entity_id
_entity_poly.type
_entity_poly.pdbx_seq_one_letter_code
_entity_poly.pdbx_strand_id
1 'polypeptide(L)'
;MATSGTATFNLDLSEIVEEAFERAGSELRTGYDMRTARRSLNIMFADWANRGVNMWTFEQGTINLVPGLNTYPIPTGTVDLLEHVIRTGSNTASTQADLTITRISISTYATIPNKLQQARPIQMWFQRLDGQTTASITTLSATITATDTTISVTSATSLPATGYILVDAETIYYGYISGNTLYSCARGQNNTTAASHSSAAAVAIQNIPRVTLWPTPDNSTTYQFVYWRMRRIDDAGGGVNTMDVPFRFMPCMIAGLAYYVAQKIPGGMERLPILKAQYDEAWQLAADEDREKAAIRFVPRQMFIGNS
;
A
#
# COMPACT_ATOMS: atom_id res chain seq x y z
N MET A 1 0.68 -24.23 41.50
CA MET A 1 0.98 -22.79 41.29
C MET A 1 0.02 -22.30 40.20
N ALA A 2 -0.65 -21.18 40.41
CA ALA A 2 -1.49 -20.57 39.39
C ALA A 2 -0.61 -19.81 38.37
N THR A 3 -0.97 -19.85 37.11
CA THR A 3 -0.35 -19.02 36.05
C THR A 3 -0.79 -17.56 36.27
N SER A 4 -0.13 -16.60 35.59
CA SER A 4 -0.52 -15.18 35.61
C SER A 4 -1.93 -14.94 35.06
N GLY A 5 -2.43 -15.85 34.24
CA GLY A 5 -3.72 -15.72 33.55
C GLY A 5 -3.78 -14.62 32.49
N THR A 6 -2.64 -14.01 32.15
CA THR A 6 -2.53 -12.95 31.14
C THR A 6 -1.59 -13.35 30.00
N ALA A 7 -1.86 -12.90 28.80
CA ALA A 7 -1.04 -13.07 27.60
C ALA A 7 -0.91 -11.71 26.86
N THR A 8 -0.79 -10.62 27.63
CA THR A 8 -0.81 -9.24 27.10
C THR A 8 0.58 -8.61 27.02
N PHE A 9 1.64 -9.41 27.23
CA PHE A 9 3.01 -8.91 27.13
C PHE A 9 3.27 -8.36 25.74
N ASN A 10 3.58 -7.09 25.68
CA ASN A 10 4.01 -6.37 24.48
C ASN A 10 4.93 -5.23 24.93
N LEU A 11 5.96 -4.94 24.14
CA LEU A 11 6.91 -3.88 24.43
C LEU A 11 6.58 -2.64 23.61
N ASP A 12 6.70 -1.48 24.25
CA ASP A 12 6.68 -0.22 23.53
C ASP A 12 8.05 0.08 22.87
N LEU A 13 8.11 1.13 22.06
CA LEU A 13 9.35 1.48 21.37
C LEU A 13 10.50 1.75 22.34
N SER A 14 10.23 2.38 23.49
CA SER A 14 11.29 2.72 24.46
C SER A 14 11.90 1.45 25.05
N GLU A 15 11.07 0.50 25.46
CA GLU A 15 11.50 -0.79 26.01
C GLU A 15 12.28 -1.63 25.00
N ILE A 16 11.83 -1.64 23.73
CA ILE A 16 12.53 -2.32 22.62
C ILE A 16 13.91 -1.71 22.39
N VAL A 17 14.00 -0.39 22.44
CA VAL A 17 15.27 0.33 22.22
C VAL A 17 16.22 0.11 23.40
N GLU A 18 15.74 0.17 24.64
CA GLU A 18 16.54 -0.11 25.84
C GLU A 18 17.14 -1.51 25.78
N GLU A 19 16.33 -2.54 25.58
CA GLU A 19 16.78 -3.93 25.44
C GLU A 19 17.81 -4.11 24.31
N ALA A 20 17.60 -3.42 23.17
CA ALA A 20 18.54 -3.48 22.05
C ALA A 20 19.88 -2.82 22.36
N PHE A 21 19.91 -1.71 23.09
CA PHE A 21 21.14 -1.07 23.54
C PHE A 21 21.90 -1.92 24.56
N GLU A 22 21.22 -2.53 25.53
CA GLU A 22 21.82 -3.47 26.49
C GLU A 22 22.48 -4.65 25.79
N ARG A 23 21.83 -5.26 24.80
CA ARG A 23 22.42 -6.32 23.97
C ARG A 23 23.62 -5.85 23.18
N ALA A 24 23.57 -4.62 22.66
CA ALA A 24 24.71 -4.01 21.98
C ALA A 24 25.87 -3.64 22.93
N GLY A 25 25.66 -3.70 24.23
CA GLY A 25 26.66 -3.42 25.27
C GLY A 25 26.79 -1.94 25.62
N SER A 26 25.72 -1.19 25.48
CA SER A 26 25.64 0.23 25.81
C SER A 26 24.34 0.52 26.55
N GLU A 27 24.27 1.65 27.22
CA GLU A 27 23.04 2.15 27.81
C GLU A 27 22.41 3.21 26.91
N LEU A 28 21.08 3.26 26.91
CA LEU A 28 20.33 4.34 26.27
C LEU A 28 20.46 5.60 27.13
N ARG A 29 21.15 6.64 26.65
CA ARG A 29 21.46 7.83 27.46
C ARG A 29 20.80 9.11 26.99
N THR A 30 20.49 9.21 25.71
CA THR A 30 20.10 10.48 25.11
C THR A 30 18.93 10.35 24.14
N GLY A 31 18.22 11.46 23.93
CA GLY A 31 17.21 11.55 22.85
C GLY A 31 17.82 11.42 21.44
N TYR A 32 19.13 11.57 21.28
CA TYR A 32 19.83 11.28 20.04
C TYR A 32 19.87 9.77 19.78
N ASP A 33 20.18 8.97 20.80
CA ASP A 33 20.24 7.52 20.73
C ASP A 33 18.86 6.95 20.34
N MET A 34 17.78 7.44 20.97
CA MET A 34 16.40 7.08 20.64
C MET A 34 16.07 7.38 19.18
N ARG A 35 16.43 8.57 18.66
CA ARG A 35 16.19 8.93 17.25
C ARG A 35 16.99 8.06 16.29
N THR A 36 18.21 7.71 16.66
CA THR A 36 19.08 6.85 15.86
C THR A 36 18.55 5.42 15.82
N ALA A 37 18.11 4.89 16.97
CA ALA A 37 17.48 3.57 17.05
C ALA A 37 16.18 3.51 16.25
N ARG A 38 15.29 4.50 16.40
CA ARG A 38 14.04 4.57 15.61
C ARG A 38 14.30 4.59 14.11
N ARG A 39 15.30 5.34 13.65
CA ARG A 39 15.70 5.34 12.22
C ARG A 39 16.20 3.97 11.79
N SER A 40 17.00 3.29 12.61
CA SER A 40 17.50 1.93 12.34
C SER A 40 16.36 0.93 12.26
N LEU A 41 15.36 1.05 13.15
CA LEU A 41 14.18 0.18 13.15
C LEU A 41 13.35 0.35 11.87
N ASN A 42 13.11 1.58 11.43
CA ASN A 42 12.41 1.83 10.18
C ASN A 42 13.17 1.30 8.94
N ILE A 43 14.51 1.39 8.93
CA ILE A 43 15.34 0.80 7.88
C ILE A 43 15.23 -0.74 7.91
N MET A 44 15.22 -1.34 9.08
CA MET A 44 15.04 -2.78 9.25
C MET A 44 13.66 -3.24 8.77
N PHE A 45 12.58 -2.50 9.06
CA PHE A 45 11.24 -2.80 8.53
C PHE A 45 11.17 -2.72 7.02
N ALA A 46 11.87 -1.76 6.41
CA ALA A 46 11.99 -1.69 4.95
C ALA A 46 12.74 -2.91 4.37
N ASP A 47 13.78 -3.39 5.06
CA ASP A 47 14.48 -4.63 4.68
C ASP A 47 13.57 -5.86 4.81
N TRP A 48 12.78 -5.95 5.89
CA TRP A 48 11.82 -7.04 6.08
C TRP A 48 10.76 -7.09 4.97
N ALA A 49 10.24 -5.94 4.57
CA ALA A 49 9.29 -5.86 3.45
C ALA A 49 9.87 -6.44 2.15
N ASN A 50 11.19 -6.28 1.92
CA ASN A 50 11.86 -6.84 0.75
C ASN A 50 12.10 -8.37 0.86
N ARG A 51 12.09 -8.93 2.08
CA ARG A 51 12.27 -10.37 2.30
C ARG A 51 10.99 -11.19 2.05
N GLY A 52 9.84 -10.54 1.83
CA GLY A 52 8.59 -11.19 1.48
C GLY A 52 7.88 -11.94 2.62
N VAL A 53 8.24 -11.64 3.87
CA VAL A 53 7.66 -12.26 5.08
C VAL A 53 6.81 -11.21 5.79
N ASN A 54 5.51 -11.16 5.49
CA ASN A 54 4.63 -10.10 5.99
C ASN A 54 3.16 -10.52 5.96
N MET A 55 2.81 -11.74 6.39
CA MET A 55 1.43 -12.21 6.28
C MET A 55 0.41 -11.34 7.05
N TRP A 56 0.84 -10.70 8.15
CA TRP A 56 -0.03 -9.80 8.91
C TRP A 56 -0.31 -8.46 8.19
N THR A 57 0.40 -8.18 7.11
CA THR A 57 0.19 -6.96 6.31
C THR A 57 -0.80 -7.16 5.16
N PHE A 58 -1.42 -8.35 5.07
CA PHE A 58 -2.42 -8.63 4.04
C PHE A 58 -3.78 -8.10 4.45
N GLU A 59 -4.33 -7.25 3.62
CA GLU A 59 -5.61 -6.59 3.85
C GLU A 59 -6.51 -6.71 2.62
N GLN A 60 -7.80 -6.93 2.86
CA GLN A 60 -8.81 -6.84 1.81
C GLN A 60 -9.27 -5.40 1.65
N GLY A 61 -9.33 -4.92 0.41
CA GLY A 61 -9.95 -3.66 0.04
C GLY A 61 -11.05 -3.84 -0.98
N THR A 62 -11.95 -2.87 -1.03
CA THR A 62 -13.06 -2.85 -2.00
C THR A 62 -13.24 -1.46 -2.56
N ILE A 63 -13.39 -1.36 -3.88
CA ILE A 63 -13.66 -0.12 -4.59
C ILE A 63 -14.95 -0.28 -5.39
N ASN A 64 -15.92 0.59 -5.19
CA ASN A 64 -17.10 0.66 -6.03
C ASN A 64 -16.71 1.26 -7.38
N LEU A 65 -16.99 0.55 -8.47
CA LEU A 65 -16.66 1.02 -9.80
C LEU A 65 -17.72 1.97 -10.32
N VAL A 66 -17.26 3.01 -11.00
CA VAL A 66 -18.12 4.03 -11.62
C VAL A 66 -18.12 3.80 -13.12
N PRO A 67 -19.29 3.70 -13.77
CA PRO A 67 -19.38 3.57 -15.22
C PRO A 67 -18.61 4.68 -15.94
N GLY A 68 -17.81 4.30 -16.94
CA GLY A 68 -17.00 5.24 -17.72
C GLY A 68 -15.65 5.63 -17.08
N LEU A 69 -15.38 5.26 -15.82
CA LEU A 69 -14.10 5.47 -15.15
C LEU A 69 -13.31 4.16 -15.12
N ASN A 70 -12.10 4.17 -15.65
CA ASN A 70 -11.26 2.97 -15.72
C ASN A 70 -10.11 2.93 -14.70
N THR A 71 -9.79 4.05 -14.07
CA THR A 71 -8.62 4.17 -13.18
C THR A 71 -9.05 4.56 -11.78
N TYR A 72 -8.57 3.80 -10.79
CA TYR A 72 -8.96 3.96 -9.39
C TYR A 72 -7.73 4.02 -8.49
N PRO A 73 -7.77 4.85 -7.43
CA PRO A 73 -6.68 4.93 -6.46
C PRO A 73 -6.64 3.67 -5.59
N ILE A 74 -5.45 3.22 -5.29
CA ILE A 74 -5.17 2.20 -4.28
C ILE A 74 -4.52 2.91 -3.09
N PRO A 75 -4.83 2.55 -1.84
CA PRO A 75 -4.27 3.21 -0.68
C PRO A 75 -2.75 3.32 -0.72
N THR A 76 -2.23 4.48 -0.33
CA THR A 76 -0.78 4.70 -0.19
C THR A 76 -0.18 3.68 0.77
N GLY A 77 1.08 3.33 0.57
CA GLY A 77 1.70 2.25 1.34
C GLY A 77 1.39 0.83 0.84
N THR A 78 0.61 0.67 -0.23
CA THR A 78 0.44 -0.64 -0.89
C THR A 78 1.74 -1.04 -1.59
N VAL A 79 2.29 -2.19 -1.18
CA VAL A 79 3.47 -2.79 -1.80
C VAL A 79 3.09 -3.53 -3.08
N ASP A 80 2.06 -4.38 -3.00
CA ASP A 80 1.52 -5.10 -4.16
C ASP A 80 0.06 -5.52 -3.94
N LEU A 81 -0.61 -5.88 -5.05
CA LEU A 81 -1.89 -6.56 -5.05
C LEU A 81 -1.63 -8.06 -5.30
N LEU A 82 -2.12 -8.89 -4.39
CA LEU A 82 -1.93 -10.35 -4.42
C LEU A 82 -3.01 -10.99 -5.27
N GLU A 83 -4.26 -10.87 -4.81
CA GLU A 83 -5.44 -11.42 -5.48
C GLU A 83 -6.46 -10.31 -5.75
N HIS A 84 -7.29 -10.51 -6.75
CA HIS A 84 -8.27 -9.51 -7.16
C HIS A 84 -9.40 -10.13 -7.99
N VAL A 85 -10.61 -9.63 -7.77
CA VAL A 85 -11.82 -10.07 -8.47
C VAL A 85 -12.73 -8.89 -8.76
N ILE A 86 -13.63 -9.06 -9.72
CA ILE A 86 -14.78 -8.18 -9.91
C ILE A 86 -15.99 -8.85 -9.24
N ARG A 87 -16.57 -8.18 -8.29
CA ARG A 87 -17.78 -8.60 -7.60
C ARG A 87 -19.00 -7.94 -8.24
N THR A 88 -20.01 -8.77 -8.53
CA THR A 88 -21.34 -8.34 -8.97
C THR A 88 -22.37 -8.73 -7.92
N GLY A 89 -23.55 -8.10 -7.91
CA GLY A 89 -24.62 -8.41 -6.98
C GLY A 89 -24.25 -8.22 -5.50
N SER A 90 -23.47 -7.19 -5.20
CA SER A 90 -22.91 -6.92 -3.87
C SER A 90 -23.98 -6.91 -2.79
N ASN A 91 -23.66 -7.52 -1.63
CA ASN A 91 -24.50 -7.60 -0.45
C ASN A 91 -25.84 -8.35 -0.63
N THR A 92 -25.98 -9.13 -1.70
CA THR A 92 -27.16 -9.94 -1.95
C THR A 92 -26.75 -11.42 -2.11
N ALA A 93 -27.02 -12.22 -1.11
CA ALA A 93 -26.55 -13.63 -1.04
C ALA A 93 -26.92 -14.49 -2.26
N SER A 94 -28.06 -14.21 -2.89
CA SER A 94 -28.54 -14.96 -4.06
C SER A 94 -27.91 -14.52 -5.40
N THR A 95 -27.29 -13.33 -5.47
CA THR A 95 -26.82 -12.75 -6.73
C THR A 95 -25.33 -12.37 -6.71
N GLN A 96 -24.70 -12.37 -5.53
CA GLN A 96 -23.29 -12.03 -5.42
C GLN A 96 -22.44 -13.10 -6.12
N ALA A 97 -21.57 -12.63 -7.03
CA ALA A 97 -20.59 -13.47 -7.69
C ALA A 97 -19.25 -12.74 -7.81
N ASP A 98 -18.19 -13.43 -7.46
CA ASP A 98 -16.81 -12.98 -7.60
C ASP A 98 -16.21 -13.60 -8.86
N LEU A 99 -15.85 -12.73 -9.81
CA LEU A 99 -15.35 -13.10 -11.11
C LEU A 99 -13.87 -12.75 -11.20
N THR A 100 -13.03 -13.74 -11.43
CA THR A 100 -11.59 -13.53 -11.57
C THR A 100 -11.28 -12.67 -12.79
N ILE A 101 -10.29 -11.77 -12.62
CA ILE A 101 -9.75 -10.95 -13.70
C ILE A 101 -8.25 -11.17 -13.80
N THR A 102 -7.66 -10.86 -14.95
CA THR A 102 -6.25 -11.11 -15.20
C THR A 102 -5.42 -9.84 -14.98
N ARG A 103 -4.34 -9.94 -14.21
CA ARG A 103 -3.33 -8.88 -14.13
C ARG A 103 -2.49 -8.88 -15.41
N ILE A 104 -2.37 -7.72 -16.05
CA ILE A 104 -1.59 -7.54 -17.28
C ILE A 104 -0.41 -6.60 -17.07
N SER A 105 0.60 -6.72 -17.92
CA SER A 105 1.75 -5.83 -17.93
C SER A 105 1.42 -4.49 -18.60
N ILE A 106 2.26 -3.48 -18.42
CA ILE A 106 2.16 -2.20 -19.13
C ILE A 106 2.25 -2.39 -20.65
N SER A 107 3.11 -3.29 -21.11
CA SER A 107 3.26 -3.59 -22.54
C SER A 107 1.97 -4.19 -23.11
N THR A 108 1.34 -5.12 -22.42
CA THR A 108 0.05 -5.69 -22.81
C THR A 108 -1.04 -4.63 -22.78
N TYR A 109 -1.11 -3.79 -21.75
CA TYR A 109 -2.08 -2.69 -21.70
C TYR A 109 -1.87 -1.69 -22.84
N ALA A 110 -0.61 -1.40 -23.22
CA ALA A 110 -0.29 -0.47 -24.31
C ALA A 110 -0.82 -0.96 -25.66
N THR A 111 -0.84 -2.27 -25.92
CA THR A 111 -1.32 -2.86 -27.18
C THR A 111 -2.84 -2.88 -27.35
N ILE A 112 -3.61 -2.58 -26.30
CA ILE A 112 -5.06 -2.52 -26.38
C ILE A 112 -5.49 -1.36 -27.30
N PRO A 113 -6.17 -1.62 -28.44
CA PRO A 113 -6.47 -0.57 -29.42
C PRO A 113 -7.48 0.45 -28.88
N ASN A 114 -8.54 -0.01 -28.21
CA ASN A 114 -9.58 0.85 -27.64
C ASN A 114 -9.61 0.69 -26.11
N LYS A 115 -8.98 1.62 -25.40
CA LYS A 115 -8.92 1.63 -23.94
C LYS A 115 -10.21 2.15 -23.27
N LEU A 116 -11.10 2.78 -24.06
CA LEU A 116 -12.37 3.35 -23.60
C LEU A 116 -13.56 2.42 -23.86
N GLN A 117 -13.34 1.24 -24.43
CA GLN A 117 -14.38 0.23 -24.61
C GLN A 117 -15.03 -0.08 -23.25
N GLN A 118 -16.35 0.03 -23.20
CA GLN A 118 -17.12 -0.22 -21.99
C GLN A 118 -17.69 -1.64 -21.98
N ALA A 119 -17.45 -2.36 -20.90
CA ALA A 119 -18.02 -3.67 -20.60
C ALA A 119 -17.64 -4.04 -19.16
N ARG A 120 -17.99 -5.27 -18.73
CA ARG A 120 -17.46 -5.83 -17.48
C ARG A 120 -15.92 -5.93 -17.55
N PRO A 121 -15.18 -5.39 -16.58
CA PRO A 121 -13.73 -5.53 -16.52
C PRO A 121 -13.29 -7.00 -16.45
N ILE A 122 -12.28 -7.36 -17.24
CA ILE A 122 -11.68 -8.70 -17.29
C ILE A 122 -10.16 -8.69 -17.09
N GLN A 123 -9.55 -7.51 -17.19
CA GLN A 123 -8.12 -7.31 -17.03
C GLN A 123 -7.85 -6.11 -16.14
N MET A 124 -6.73 -6.13 -15.45
CA MET A 124 -6.26 -4.98 -14.69
C MET A 124 -4.75 -4.77 -14.84
N TRP A 125 -4.34 -3.52 -14.84
CA TRP A 125 -2.95 -3.10 -14.75
C TRP A 125 -2.76 -2.31 -13.46
N PHE A 126 -1.84 -2.77 -12.60
CA PHE A 126 -1.50 -2.08 -11.36
C PHE A 126 -0.24 -1.25 -11.53
N GLN A 127 -0.33 0.04 -11.26
CA GLN A 127 0.78 0.98 -11.29
C GLN A 127 1.21 1.28 -9.85
N ARG A 128 2.43 0.83 -9.51
CA ARG A 128 3.05 1.10 -8.22
C ARG A 128 3.69 2.48 -8.28
N LEU A 129 3.20 3.39 -7.46
CA LEU A 129 3.75 4.73 -7.30
C LEU A 129 4.13 4.92 -5.83
N ASP A 130 4.95 5.92 -5.55
CA ASP A 130 5.58 6.14 -4.24
C ASP A 130 4.62 6.72 -3.18
N GLY A 131 3.42 7.13 -3.58
CA GLY A 131 2.42 7.73 -2.70
C GLY A 131 2.73 9.18 -2.31
N GLN A 132 3.77 9.78 -2.86
CA GLN A 132 4.19 11.13 -2.50
C GLN A 132 3.37 12.19 -3.22
N THR A 133 3.23 13.34 -2.57
CA THR A 133 2.69 14.57 -3.19
C THR A 133 3.86 15.50 -3.49
N THR A 134 3.93 16.01 -4.72
CA THR A 134 4.98 16.97 -5.10
C THR A 134 4.74 18.34 -4.42
N ALA A 135 5.72 19.22 -4.50
CA ALA A 135 5.43 20.64 -4.30
C ALA A 135 4.42 21.12 -5.36
N SER A 136 3.73 22.22 -5.10
CA SER A 136 2.83 22.85 -6.08
C SER A 136 3.59 23.17 -7.37
N ILE A 137 3.05 22.72 -8.50
CA ILE A 137 3.67 22.88 -9.83
C ILE A 137 2.90 23.82 -10.73
N THR A 138 1.62 24.08 -10.42
CA THR A 138 0.75 25.01 -11.15
C THR A 138 -0.37 25.49 -10.23
N THR A 139 -1.29 26.30 -10.74
CA THR A 139 -2.47 26.78 -10.03
C THR A 139 -3.71 26.64 -10.89
N LEU A 140 -4.90 26.66 -10.27
CA LEU A 140 -6.15 26.78 -11.01
C LEU A 140 -6.23 28.13 -11.73
N SER A 141 -6.61 28.13 -13.00
CA SER A 141 -6.81 29.36 -13.76
C SER A 141 -8.18 30.00 -13.52
N ALA A 142 -9.16 29.23 -13.03
CA ALA A 142 -10.49 29.67 -12.69
C ALA A 142 -11.00 28.94 -11.44
N THR A 143 -12.04 29.49 -10.81
CA THR A 143 -12.76 28.81 -9.73
C THR A 143 -13.48 27.58 -10.28
N ILE A 144 -13.46 26.48 -9.51
CA ILE A 144 -14.15 25.24 -9.85
C ILE A 144 -15.18 24.89 -8.76
N THR A 145 -16.26 24.25 -9.16
CA THR A 145 -17.29 23.72 -8.27
C THR A 145 -17.00 22.25 -7.91
N ALA A 146 -17.71 21.72 -6.92
CA ALA A 146 -17.56 20.32 -6.51
C ALA A 146 -17.95 19.29 -7.61
N THR A 147 -18.68 19.71 -8.63
CA THR A 147 -19.23 18.83 -9.68
C THR A 147 -18.53 18.96 -11.04
N ASP A 148 -17.58 19.90 -11.16
CA ASP A 148 -16.91 20.13 -12.44
C ASP A 148 -16.05 18.92 -12.81
N THR A 149 -16.24 18.44 -14.05
CA THR A 149 -15.49 17.35 -14.65
C THR A 149 -14.39 17.82 -15.62
N THR A 150 -14.27 19.15 -15.75
CA THR A 150 -13.26 19.82 -16.56
C THR A 150 -12.63 20.92 -15.74
N ILE A 151 -11.29 20.92 -15.67
CA ILE A 151 -10.54 21.82 -14.78
C ILE A 151 -9.45 22.53 -15.58
N SER A 152 -9.47 23.85 -15.57
CA SER A 152 -8.44 24.67 -16.23
C SER A 152 -7.33 25.07 -15.25
N VAL A 153 -6.09 24.87 -15.64
CA VAL A 153 -4.88 25.24 -14.87
C VAL A 153 -4.09 26.31 -15.59
N THR A 154 -3.26 27.03 -14.88
CA THR A 154 -2.43 28.10 -15.47
C THR A 154 -1.41 27.54 -16.47
N SER A 155 -0.84 26.38 -16.18
CA SER A 155 0.04 25.65 -17.08
C SER A 155 -0.06 24.15 -16.81
N ALA A 156 -0.28 23.35 -17.84
CA ALA A 156 -0.30 21.89 -17.76
C ALA A 156 1.01 21.24 -18.21
N THR A 157 2.04 22.00 -18.57
CA THR A 157 3.28 21.49 -19.19
C THR A 157 4.02 20.47 -18.30
N SER A 158 3.97 20.63 -16.99
CA SER A 158 4.64 19.74 -16.03
C SER A 158 3.73 18.62 -15.49
N LEU A 159 2.47 18.56 -15.93
CA LEU A 159 1.55 17.51 -15.53
C LEU A 159 1.72 16.25 -16.39
N PRO A 160 1.67 15.04 -15.82
CA PRO A 160 1.55 13.80 -16.58
C PRO A 160 0.30 13.80 -17.48
N ALA A 161 0.31 13.02 -18.57
CA ALA A 161 -0.83 12.95 -19.49
C ALA A 161 -2.16 12.52 -18.80
N THR A 162 -2.08 11.78 -17.71
CA THR A 162 -3.20 11.34 -16.86
C THR A 162 -2.70 11.11 -15.45
N GLY A 163 -3.51 11.34 -14.43
CA GLY A 163 -3.07 11.12 -13.06
C GLY A 163 -3.98 11.71 -12.00
N TYR A 164 -3.41 11.89 -10.82
CA TYR A 164 -4.06 12.51 -9.69
C TYR A 164 -3.37 13.84 -9.34
N ILE A 165 -4.17 14.82 -9.05
CA ILE A 165 -3.74 16.11 -8.50
C ILE A 165 -4.36 16.33 -7.14
N LEU A 166 -3.65 17.08 -6.30
CA LEU A 166 -4.14 17.61 -5.03
C LEU A 166 -4.41 19.10 -5.22
N VAL A 167 -5.63 19.52 -4.89
CA VAL A 167 -6.03 20.92 -4.81
C VAL A 167 -6.57 21.15 -3.40
N ASP A 168 -5.88 21.98 -2.63
CA ASP A 168 -6.12 22.14 -1.18
C ASP A 168 -6.10 20.77 -0.47
N ALA A 169 -7.27 20.24 -0.06
CA ALA A 169 -7.39 18.93 0.58
C ALA A 169 -8.10 17.89 -0.29
N GLU A 170 -8.43 18.22 -1.55
CA GLU A 170 -9.14 17.32 -2.44
C GLU A 170 -8.20 16.64 -3.44
N THR A 171 -8.30 15.32 -3.54
CA THR A 171 -7.68 14.52 -4.60
C THR A 171 -8.62 14.42 -5.79
N ILE A 172 -8.15 14.81 -6.97
CA ILE A 172 -8.90 14.81 -8.22
C ILE A 172 -8.15 13.96 -9.25
N TYR A 173 -8.84 13.00 -9.85
CA TYR A 173 -8.33 12.28 -11.03
C TYR A 173 -8.62 13.07 -12.30
N TYR A 174 -7.72 13.04 -13.28
CA TYR A 174 -7.97 13.50 -14.64
C TYR A 174 -7.53 12.47 -15.67
N GLY A 175 -8.36 12.27 -16.69
CA GLY A 175 -8.16 11.23 -17.70
C GLY A 175 -7.22 11.64 -18.84
N TYR A 176 -7.23 12.92 -19.23
CA TYR A 176 -6.34 13.47 -20.26
C TYR A 176 -6.23 14.99 -20.18
N ILE A 177 -5.27 15.54 -20.90
CA ILE A 177 -5.00 16.97 -20.98
C ILE A 177 -5.16 17.44 -22.44
N SER A 178 -5.81 18.58 -22.64
CA SER A 178 -5.80 19.31 -23.89
C SER A 178 -5.53 20.79 -23.63
N GLY A 179 -4.40 21.31 -24.15
CA GLY A 179 -3.91 22.64 -23.80
C GLY A 179 -3.59 22.73 -22.30
N ASN A 180 -4.20 23.70 -21.63
CA ASN A 180 -4.10 23.86 -20.17
C ASN A 180 -5.34 23.38 -19.43
N THR A 181 -6.13 22.50 -20.03
CA THR A 181 -7.37 21.99 -19.42
C THR A 181 -7.30 20.50 -19.23
N LEU A 182 -7.68 20.06 -18.02
CA LEU A 182 -7.79 18.67 -17.59
C LEU A 182 -9.23 18.22 -17.83
N TYR A 183 -9.38 17.05 -18.45
CA TYR A 183 -10.67 16.48 -18.83
C TYR A 183 -10.93 15.13 -18.17
N SER A 184 -12.20 14.73 -18.17
CA SER A 184 -12.67 13.50 -17.53
C SER A 184 -12.25 13.45 -16.07
N CYS A 185 -12.43 14.58 -15.39
CA CYS A 185 -12.05 14.69 -13.99
C CYS A 185 -13.05 13.93 -13.11
N ALA A 186 -12.55 13.06 -12.24
CA ALA A 186 -13.30 12.44 -11.15
C ALA A 186 -12.92 13.11 -9.83
N ARG A 187 -13.92 13.67 -9.16
CA ARG A 187 -13.78 14.48 -7.95
C ARG A 187 -13.75 13.62 -6.70
N GLY A 188 -13.21 14.14 -5.60
CA GLY A 188 -13.25 13.49 -4.28
C GLY A 188 -12.62 12.10 -4.24
N GLN A 189 -11.51 11.89 -4.92
CA GLN A 189 -10.84 10.59 -4.98
C GLN A 189 -10.01 10.33 -3.71
N ASN A 190 -9.57 9.10 -3.51
CA ASN A 190 -8.70 8.70 -2.39
C ASN A 190 -9.26 9.10 -1.01
N ASN A 191 -10.56 8.85 -0.77
CA ASN A 191 -11.28 9.18 0.47
C ASN A 191 -11.31 10.68 0.82
N THR A 192 -11.13 11.57 -0.15
CA THR A 192 -11.35 13.01 0.00
C THR A 192 -12.75 13.38 -0.42
N THR A 193 -13.20 14.56 -0.02
CA THR A 193 -14.53 15.09 -0.37
C THR A 193 -14.41 16.13 -1.48
N ALA A 194 -15.25 16.00 -2.50
CA ALA A 194 -15.31 17.01 -3.56
C ALA A 194 -15.79 18.35 -3.00
N ALA A 195 -15.05 19.42 -3.30
CA ALA A 195 -15.30 20.77 -2.82
C ALA A 195 -15.14 21.81 -3.95
N SER A 196 -15.61 23.03 -3.72
CA SER A 196 -15.28 24.16 -4.59
C SER A 196 -13.91 24.70 -4.23
N HIS A 197 -13.13 25.10 -5.25
CA HIS A 197 -11.80 25.69 -5.08
C HIS A 197 -11.73 27.01 -5.83
N SER A 198 -11.08 28.00 -5.22
CA SER A 198 -10.92 29.33 -5.80
C SER A 198 -9.89 29.32 -6.93
N SER A 199 -10.02 30.28 -7.83
CA SER A 199 -8.93 30.62 -8.77
C SER A 199 -7.62 30.84 -8.03
N ALA A 200 -6.51 30.49 -8.64
CA ALA A 200 -5.16 30.52 -8.08
C ALA A 200 -4.88 29.51 -6.95
N ALA A 201 -5.83 28.61 -6.58
CA ALA A 201 -5.53 27.51 -5.66
C ALA A 201 -4.37 26.65 -6.19
N ALA A 202 -3.49 26.24 -5.29
CA ALA A 202 -2.28 25.49 -5.63
C ALA A 202 -2.63 24.08 -6.13
N VAL A 203 -1.96 23.60 -7.16
CA VAL A 203 -2.13 22.29 -7.74
C VAL A 203 -0.80 21.51 -7.64
N ALA A 204 -0.83 20.37 -6.97
CA ALA A 204 0.30 19.45 -6.84
C ALA A 204 -0.01 18.09 -7.50
N ILE A 205 1.00 17.36 -7.93
CA ILE A 205 0.82 15.97 -8.41
C ILE A 205 0.79 15.05 -7.19
N GLN A 206 -0.15 14.11 -7.18
CA GLN A 206 -0.17 12.99 -6.24
C GLN A 206 0.19 11.69 -6.95
N ASN A 207 1.30 11.09 -6.54
CA ASN A 207 1.77 9.81 -7.05
C ASN A 207 1.08 8.64 -6.33
N ILE A 208 -0.25 8.61 -6.36
CA ILE A 208 -1.03 7.55 -5.70
C ILE A 208 -0.92 6.25 -6.50
N PRO A 209 -0.61 5.11 -5.84
CA PRO A 209 -0.75 3.79 -6.46
C PRO A 209 -2.15 3.63 -7.06
N ARG A 210 -2.24 3.08 -8.27
CA ARG A 210 -3.52 3.02 -8.98
C ARG A 210 -3.67 1.75 -9.77
N VAL A 211 -4.92 1.33 -9.92
CA VAL A 211 -5.30 0.23 -10.79
C VAL A 211 -6.07 0.78 -11.98
N THR A 212 -5.73 0.32 -13.16
CA THR A 212 -6.49 0.61 -14.38
C THR A 212 -7.15 -0.68 -14.85
N LEU A 213 -8.46 -0.64 -14.99
CA LEU A 213 -9.30 -1.77 -15.40
C LEU A 213 -9.61 -1.70 -16.90
N TRP A 214 -9.66 -2.85 -17.54
CA TRP A 214 -10.09 -2.95 -18.93
C TRP A 214 -10.97 -4.22 -19.13
N PRO A 215 -12.07 -4.12 -19.90
CA PRO A 215 -12.73 -2.90 -20.36
C PRO A 215 -13.10 -1.93 -19.25
N THR A 216 -13.35 -0.67 -19.61
CA THR A 216 -13.90 0.33 -18.68
C THR A 216 -15.26 -0.14 -18.17
N PRO A 217 -15.58 -0.05 -16.88
CA PRO A 217 -16.87 -0.45 -16.36
C PRO A 217 -18.04 0.19 -17.11
N ASP A 218 -19.01 -0.62 -17.52
CA ASP A 218 -20.28 -0.17 -18.05
C ASP A 218 -21.32 0.06 -16.92
N ASN A 219 -22.55 0.36 -17.28
CA ASN A 219 -23.67 0.54 -16.35
C ASN A 219 -24.67 -0.63 -16.34
N SER A 220 -24.30 -1.79 -16.88
CA SER A 220 -25.21 -2.95 -16.97
C SER A 220 -25.55 -3.53 -15.59
N THR A 221 -24.60 -3.41 -14.65
CA THR A 221 -24.77 -3.79 -13.25
C THR A 221 -23.80 -3.01 -12.36
N THR A 222 -23.98 -3.09 -11.05
CA THR A 222 -23.02 -2.52 -10.09
C THR A 222 -21.83 -3.45 -9.96
N TYR A 223 -20.66 -2.94 -10.21
CA TYR A 223 -19.39 -3.64 -10.06
C TYR A 223 -18.63 -3.13 -8.86
N GLN A 224 -17.95 -4.05 -8.16
CA GLN A 224 -16.96 -3.73 -7.16
C GLN A 224 -15.63 -4.41 -7.54
N PHE A 225 -14.54 -3.69 -7.43
CA PHE A 225 -13.19 -4.26 -7.48
C PHE A 225 -12.80 -4.65 -6.07
N VAL A 226 -12.71 -5.94 -5.80
CA VAL A 226 -12.25 -6.49 -4.52
C VAL A 226 -10.85 -7.00 -4.71
N TYR A 227 -9.95 -6.59 -3.84
CA TYR A 227 -8.54 -6.93 -3.94
C TYR A 227 -7.95 -7.25 -2.57
N TRP A 228 -6.92 -8.06 -2.53
CA TRP A 228 -6.07 -8.29 -1.37
C TRP A 228 -4.72 -7.65 -1.64
N ARG A 229 -4.35 -6.72 -0.77
CA ARG A 229 -3.10 -5.98 -0.86
C ARG A 229 -2.13 -6.40 0.22
N MET A 230 -0.86 -6.31 -0.08
CA MET A 230 0.22 -6.28 0.89
C MET A 230 0.54 -4.82 1.18
N ARG A 231 0.36 -4.37 2.43
CA ARG A 231 0.73 -3.02 2.86
C ARG A 231 2.14 -2.99 3.45
N ARG A 232 2.71 -1.82 3.53
CA ARG A 232 3.93 -1.60 4.31
C ARG A 232 3.64 -1.83 5.80
N ILE A 233 4.68 -2.28 6.53
CA ILE A 233 4.70 -2.25 7.99
C ILE A 233 4.68 -0.78 8.42
N ASP A 234 3.89 -0.44 9.44
CA ASP A 234 3.82 0.93 9.94
C ASP A 234 5.18 1.36 10.52
N ASP A 235 5.49 2.65 10.38
CA ASP A 235 6.72 3.21 10.91
C ASP A 235 6.75 3.12 12.45
N ALA A 236 7.93 2.94 13.01
CA ALA A 236 8.15 3.04 14.43
C ALA A 236 7.78 4.45 14.92
N GLY A 237 6.68 4.56 15.63
CA GLY A 237 6.10 5.83 16.07
C GLY A 237 6.90 6.57 17.15
N GLY A 238 6.23 7.13 18.15
CA GLY A 238 6.84 7.74 19.35
C GLY A 238 7.17 6.69 20.41
N GLY A 239 7.84 7.09 21.51
CA GLY A 239 8.37 6.18 22.54
C GLY A 239 7.34 5.24 23.18
N VAL A 240 6.08 5.65 23.27
CA VAL A 240 4.98 4.88 23.85
C VAL A 240 4.16 4.07 22.84
N ASN A 241 4.53 4.09 21.55
CA ASN A 241 3.83 3.31 20.56
C ASN A 241 4.29 1.86 20.57
N THR A 242 3.36 0.93 20.40
CA THR A 242 3.66 -0.46 20.07
C THR A 242 3.93 -0.60 18.59
N MET A 243 4.72 -1.60 18.20
CA MET A 243 5.08 -1.84 16.81
C MET A 243 3.98 -2.64 16.09
N ASP A 244 3.78 -2.34 14.80
CA ASP A 244 2.91 -3.10 13.88
C ASP A 244 3.59 -4.43 13.48
N VAL A 245 3.94 -5.23 14.48
CA VAL A 245 4.69 -6.49 14.29
C VAL A 245 4.10 -7.54 15.22
N PRO A 246 3.79 -8.77 14.73
CA PRO A 246 3.27 -9.83 15.58
C PRO A 246 4.25 -10.23 16.69
N PHE A 247 3.70 -10.70 17.80
CA PHE A 247 4.48 -11.13 18.97
C PHE A 247 5.64 -12.09 18.60
N ARG A 248 5.44 -12.99 17.65
CA ARG A 248 6.47 -13.94 17.20
C ARG A 248 7.71 -13.28 16.58
N PHE A 249 7.59 -12.06 16.06
CA PHE A 249 8.70 -11.28 15.49
C PHE A 249 9.42 -10.40 16.52
N MET A 250 8.91 -10.27 17.73
CA MET A 250 9.50 -9.42 18.77
C MET A 250 10.96 -9.81 19.09
N PRO A 251 11.32 -11.08 19.30
CA PRO A 251 12.73 -11.46 19.50
C PRO A 251 13.63 -11.10 18.34
N CYS A 252 13.13 -11.29 17.10
CA CYS A 252 13.85 -10.92 15.89
C CYS A 252 14.04 -9.42 15.77
N MET A 253 13.02 -8.63 16.10
CA MET A 253 13.06 -7.17 16.07
C MET A 253 14.11 -6.62 17.04
N ILE A 254 14.16 -7.11 18.27
CA ILE A 254 15.14 -6.70 19.28
C ILE A 254 16.56 -7.09 18.86
N ALA A 255 16.76 -8.34 18.41
CA ALA A 255 18.08 -8.81 17.96
C ALA A 255 18.57 -8.03 16.73
N GLY A 256 17.67 -7.78 15.77
CA GLY A 256 17.97 -6.97 14.59
C GLY A 256 18.31 -5.53 14.95
N LEU A 257 17.53 -4.89 15.81
CA LEU A 257 17.81 -3.53 16.26
C LEU A 257 19.16 -3.46 17.00
N ALA A 258 19.47 -4.42 17.87
CA ALA A 258 20.76 -4.50 18.56
C ALA A 258 21.93 -4.58 17.55
N TYR A 259 21.80 -5.39 16.49
CA TYR A 259 22.79 -5.46 15.43
C TYR A 259 22.96 -4.12 14.69
N TYR A 260 21.87 -3.43 14.34
CA TYR A 260 21.93 -2.13 13.64
C TYR A 260 22.51 -1.01 14.54
N VAL A 261 22.20 -1.03 15.83
CA VAL A 261 22.70 -0.06 16.80
C VAL A 261 24.18 -0.28 17.09
N ALA A 262 24.62 -1.55 17.27
CA ALA A 262 26.02 -1.88 17.54
C ALA A 262 27.00 -1.35 16.47
N GLN A 263 26.56 -1.19 15.23
CA GLN A 263 27.34 -0.58 14.15
C GLN A 263 27.61 0.92 14.35
N LYS A 264 26.90 1.57 15.26
CA LYS A 264 26.90 3.03 15.44
C LYS A 264 27.45 3.48 16.77
N ILE A 265 27.60 2.56 17.71
CA ILE A 265 28.13 2.85 19.06
C ILE A 265 29.61 2.51 19.14
N PRO A 266 30.40 3.30 19.89
CA PRO A 266 31.80 2.98 20.16
C PRO A 266 31.92 1.63 20.87
N GLY A 267 32.85 0.79 20.43
CA GLY A 267 33.07 -0.55 21.01
C GLY A 267 32.07 -1.63 20.59
N GLY A 268 31.00 -1.28 19.85
CA GLY A 268 30.01 -2.27 19.38
C GLY A 268 30.51 -3.24 18.32
N MET A 269 31.60 -2.92 17.65
CA MET A 269 32.15 -3.73 16.54
C MET A 269 32.54 -5.15 16.95
N GLU A 270 33.03 -5.35 18.18
CA GLU A 270 33.44 -6.65 18.70
C GLU A 270 32.24 -7.62 18.85
N ARG A 271 31.05 -7.09 19.07
CA ARG A 271 29.80 -7.87 19.26
C ARG A 271 29.07 -8.14 17.95
N LEU A 272 29.41 -7.45 16.88
CA LEU A 272 28.67 -7.55 15.58
C LEU A 272 28.51 -8.98 15.05
N PRO A 273 29.54 -9.86 15.07
CA PRO A 273 29.37 -11.22 14.57
C PRO A 273 28.33 -12.03 15.33
N ILE A 274 28.34 -11.89 16.68
CA ILE A 274 27.40 -12.59 17.57
C ILE A 274 25.98 -12.03 17.38
N LEU A 275 25.82 -10.71 17.37
CA LEU A 275 24.53 -10.07 17.19
C LEU A 275 23.92 -10.36 15.81
N LYS A 276 24.77 -10.44 14.77
CA LYS A 276 24.32 -10.84 13.44
C LYS A 276 23.82 -12.28 13.44
N ALA A 277 24.55 -13.20 14.03
CA ALA A 277 24.15 -14.61 14.12
C ALA A 277 22.82 -14.77 14.87
N GLN A 278 22.64 -14.08 16.00
CA GLN A 278 21.39 -14.06 16.77
C GLN A 278 20.23 -13.48 15.96
N TYR A 279 20.47 -12.41 15.21
CA TYR A 279 19.43 -11.81 14.35
C TYR A 279 19.06 -12.76 13.20
N ASP A 280 20.03 -13.36 12.52
CA ASP A 280 19.78 -14.28 11.40
C ASP A 280 19.01 -15.54 11.89
N GLU A 281 19.35 -16.08 13.07
CA GLU A 281 18.63 -17.20 13.69
C GLU A 281 17.20 -16.81 14.06
N ALA A 282 17.03 -15.70 14.78
CA ALA A 282 15.70 -15.22 15.17
C ALA A 282 14.82 -14.88 13.96
N TRP A 283 15.43 -14.34 12.91
CA TRP A 283 14.75 -14.10 11.64
C TRP A 283 14.26 -15.40 11.01
N GLN A 284 15.11 -16.42 10.93
CA GLN A 284 14.76 -17.71 10.32
C GLN A 284 13.59 -18.36 11.06
N LEU A 285 13.63 -18.37 12.40
CA LEU A 285 12.54 -18.92 13.22
C LEU A 285 11.22 -18.17 13.01
N ALA A 286 11.27 -16.83 12.99
CA ALA A 286 10.08 -16.01 12.77
C ALA A 286 9.52 -16.19 11.35
N ALA A 287 10.40 -16.24 10.34
CA ALA A 287 10.02 -16.42 8.96
C ALA A 287 9.42 -17.80 8.68
N ASP A 288 9.93 -18.85 9.32
CA ASP A 288 9.38 -20.21 9.19
C ASP A 288 7.98 -20.32 9.80
N GLU A 289 7.70 -19.55 10.84
CA GLU A 289 6.36 -19.49 11.45
C GLU A 289 5.38 -18.60 10.67
N ASP A 290 5.88 -17.60 9.93
CA ASP A 290 5.05 -16.66 9.14
C ASP A 290 4.72 -17.20 7.75
N ARG A 291 4.53 -18.50 7.61
CA ARG A 291 4.11 -19.15 6.36
C ARG A 291 2.63 -19.47 6.39
N GLU A 292 2.01 -19.40 5.23
CA GLU A 292 0.67 -19.92 5.06
C GLU A 292 0.66 -21.43 5.34
N LYS A 293 -0.13 -21.84 6.34
CA LYS A 293 -0.25 -23.26 6.76
C LYS A 293 -1.41 -24.00 6.07
N ALA A 294 -1.97 -23.40 5.01
CA ALA A 294 -3.02 -24.03 4.23
C ALA A 294 -2.49 -25.24 3.44
N ALA A 295 -3.19 -26.35 3.52
CA ALA A 295 -2.85 -27.52 2.70
C ALA A 295 -3.13 -27.21 1.22
N ILE A 296 -2.09 -27.29 0.39
CA ILE A 296 -2.26 -27.19 -1.06
C ILE A 296 -2.88 -28.50 -1.55
N ARG A 297 -4.16 -28.45 -1.92
CA ARG A 297 -4.86 -29.59 -2.50
C ARG A 297 -4.97 -29.39 -4.01
N PHE A 298 -4.18 -30.13 -4.78
CA PHE A 298 -4.38 -30.22 -6.22
C PHE A 298 -5.58 -31.14 -6.49
N VAL A 299 -6.69 -30.58 -6.93
CA VAL A 299 -7.82 -31.37 -7.46
C VAL A 299 -7.66 -31.39 -8.98
N PRO A 300 -7.32 -32.54 -9.59
CA PRO A 300 -7.29 -32.63 -11.05
C PRO A 300 -8.69 -32.32 -11.60
N ARG A 301 -8.78 -31.35 -12.49
CA ARG A 301 -10.03 -31.04 -13.19
C ARG A 301 -10.25 -32.17 -14.20
N GLN A 302 -11.06 -33.15 -13.85
CA GLN A 302 -11.53 -34.14 -14.85
C GLN A 302 -12.41 -33.39 -15.86
N MET A 303 -11.91 -33.21 -17.05
CA MET A 303 -12.77 -32.94 -18.19
C MET A 303 -13.47 -34.25 -18.54
N PHE A 304 -14.73 -34.34 -18.27
CA PHE A 304 -15.58 -35.35 -18.90
C PHE A 304 -15.66 -35.00 -20.39
N ILE A 305 -14.88 -35.68 -21.21
CA ILE A 305 -15.14 -35.76 -22.64
C ILE A 305 -16.33 -36.73 -22.77
N GLY A 306 -17.53 -36.17 -22.85
CA GLY A 306 -18.70 -36.97 -23.20
C GLY A 306 -18.52 -37.51 -24.60
N ASN A 307 -18.34 -38.79 -24.73
CA ASN A 307 -18.56 -39.50 -25.99
C ASN A 307 -20.06 -39.45 -26.28
N SER A 308 -20.43 -38.71 -27.31
CA SER A 308 -21.71 -38.83 -28.01
C SER A 308 -21.65 -39.99 -28.97
#